data_b9c3b2c758f4fa0c4340fee189e970dd
#
_entry.id   b9c3b2c758f4fa0c4340fee189e970dd
#
_cell.length_a   1.000
_cell.length_b   1.000
_cell.length_c   1.000
_cell.angle_alpha   90.00
_cell.angle_beta   90.00
_cell.angle_gamma   90.00
#
_symmetry.space_group_name_H-M   'P 1'
#
loop_
_entity.id
_entity.type
_entity.pdbx_description
1 polymer ?
#
loop_
_entity_poly.entity_id
_entity_poly.type
_entity_poly.pdbx_seq_one_letter_code
_entity_poly.pdbx_strand_id
1 'polypeptide(L)'
;REETGVPVGIIHSSWGGTCVETWTSRESAMECEYERELLLRKDHANTDPQTWDGLTTDILDRFTLCEAEFFEKFCKRDPGNRGVGMGWADLQFDDSAWKDMDVPGEWISQGLGGNGAAWFRREIDIPAEWAGEDLLVHTGGIDKHDVAYFNGEEIGRTGGGFETGWWNLPREYRVPARLVKAGARNVIAIRVYSFAYDGGFVGGESEYSIRPAGGDGSKLPLAGIWKASMEFDAGHIVSPWNESLAFTPGNPNVPSVLFDGMIRPLIPYGIHGAIWYQGEQNAETIKQALRYEEAMTNLIRDWRHHWGIGDFPFYIVQLAGFRDLKPYDGNCVWPALRESQRKAAQSVPNAAIAVAIDVGEEQDIHPKDKRVVGFRLAALALRHAEHREDVEGDGPLFESSSIEDGAIRICFRHARGLHAKDGEQLRGFYIAGEDGSFHPGTATIDGGTVVVRAADVRHPLAVRYSWADFPDGNLYNAAGLPAS
;
A
#
# COMPACT_ATOMS: atom_id res chain seq x y z
N ARG A 1 27.42 -12.52 14.03
CA ARG A 1 28.51 -13.50 14.14
C ARG A 1 29.87 -12.82 14.31
N GLU A 2 30.17 -11.84 13.47
CA GLU A 2 31.46 -11.11 13.53
C GLU A 2 31.62 -10.40 14.88
N GLU A 3 30.58 -9.72 15.35
CA GLU A 3 30.59 -8.94 16.59
C GLU A 3 30.65 -9.80 17.87
N THR A 4 30.03 -10.99 17.87
CA THR A 4 29.90 -11.83 19.06
C THR A 4 30.83 -13.06 19.02
N GLY A 5 31.35 -13.43 17.85
CA GLY A 5 32.10 -14.68 17.65
C GLY A 5 31.25 -15.95 17.74
N VAL A 6 29.95 -15.81 18.03
CA VAL A 6 28.99 -16.94 18.19
C VAL A 6 28.34 -17.27 16.87
N PRO A 7 28.18 -18.56 16.50
CA PRO A 7 27.35 -18.96 15.36
C PRO A 7 25.90 -18.49 15.53
N VAL A 8 25.32 -17.93 14.46
CA VAL A 8 23.91 -17.51 14.42
C VAL A 8 23.18 -18.33 13.38
N GLY A 9 22.11 -19.02 13.79
CA GLY A 9 21.18 -19.71 12.92
C GLY A 9 19.92 -18.86 12.71
N ILE A 10 19.29 -18.98 11.54
CA ILE A 10 18.02 -18.33 11.22
C ILE A 10 17.03 -19.41 10.83
N ILE A 11 15.87 -19.42 11.51
CA ILE A 11 14.71 -20.22 11.12
C ILE A 11 13.80 -19.30 10.31
N HIS A 12 13.56 -19.63 9.04
CA HIS A 12 12.67 -18.88 8.17
C HIS A 12 11.28 -19.54 8.17
N SER A 13 10.30 -18.83 8.73
CA SER A 13 8.89 -19.21 8.73
C SER A 13 8.08 -17.98 8.37
N SER A 14 7.79 -17.80 7.09
CA SER A 14 7.06 -16.63 6.59
C SER A 14 6.18 -16.96 5.39
N TRP A 15 5.09 -16.19 5.25
CA TRP A 15 4.17 -16.25 4.13
C TRP A 15 3.78 -14.82 3.75
N GLY A 16 4.16 -14.37 2.55
CA GLY A 16 3.91 -13.00 2.06
C GLY A 16 2.42 -12.72 1.87
N GLY A 17 2.01 -11.45 2.06
CA GLY A 17 0.61 -11.03 1.90
C GLY A 17 -0.34 -11.55 2.97
N THR A 18 0.15 -11.75 4.20
CA THR A 18 -0.69 -12.27 5.31
C THR A 18 -0.84 -11.26 6.44
N CYS A 19 -2.00 -11.30 7.09
CA CYS A 19 -2.33 -10.49 8.25
C CYS A 19 -1.71 -11.03 9.55
N VAL A 20 -1.52 -10.18 10.56
CA VAL A 20 -0.94 -10.57 11.85
C VAL A 20 -1.80 -11.63 12.57
N GLU A 21 -3.12 -11.57 12.45
CA GLU A 21 -4.11 -12.41 13.13
C GLU A 21 -4.00 -13.89 12.77
N THR A 22 -3.46 -14.21 11.59
CA THR A 22 -3.27 -15.59 11.17
C THR A 22 -2.10 -16.29 11.89
N TRP A 23 -1.20 -15.51 12.51
CA TRP A 23 -0.01 -15.98 13.20
C TRP A 23 -0.16 -16.09 14.72
N THR A 24 -1.35 -15.83 15.24
CA THR A 24 -1.70 -15.92 16.66
C THR A 24 -2.47 -17.22 16.91
N SER A 25 -2.21 -17.91 18.04
CA SER A 25 -2.96 -19.11 18.42
C SER A 25 -4.44 -18.81 18.61
N ARG A 26 -5.29 -19.83 18.39
CA ARG A 26 -6.73 -19.68 18.63
C ARG A 26 -7.03 -19.31 20.07
N GLU A 27 -6.28 -19.89 21.02
CA GLU A 27 -6.43 -19.66 22.45
C GLU A 27 -6.22 -18.18 22.78
N SER A 28 -5.13 -17.59 22.30
CA SER A 28 -4.78 -16.19 22.54
C SER A 28 -5.69 -15.23 21.77
N ALA A 29 -6.03 -15.57 20.53
CA ALA A 29 -6.95 -14.77 19.71
C ALA A 29 -8.36 -14.67 20.35
N MET A 30 -8.81 -15.67 21.11
CA MET A 30 -10.05 -15.60 21.86
C MET A 30 -10.01 -14.65 23.06
N GLU A 31 -8.83 -14.34 23.59
CA GLU A 31 -8.63 -13.37 24.68
C GLU A 31 -8.53 -11.93 24.15
N CYS A 32 -8.06 -11.74 22.93
CA CYS A 32 -7.98 -10.45 22.25
C CYS A 32 -9.36 -10.05 21.67
N GLU A 33 -9.88 -8.88 22.03
CA GLU A 33 -11.23 -8.44 21.62
C GLU A 33 -11.37 -8.39 20.09
N TYR A 34 -10.38 -7.83 19.43
CA TYR A 34 -10.39 -7.68 17.97
C TYR A 34 -10.30 -9.04 17.25
N GLU A 35 -9.35 -9.88 17.62
CA GLU A 35 -9.15 -11.18 16.98
C GLU A 35 -10.29 -12.16 17.29
N ARG A 36 -10.85 -12.08 18.49
CA ARG A 36 -12.05 -12.85 18.88
C ARG A 36 -13.23 -12.58 17.95
N GLU A 37 -13.47 -11.31 17.58
CA GLU A 37 -14.52 -10.98 16.62
C GLU A 37 -14.30 -11.71 15.29
N LEU A 38 -13.06 -11.73 14.77
CA LEU A 38 -12.72 -12.42 13.54
C LEU A 38 -12.89 -13.95 13.65
N LEU A 39 -12.45 -14.54 14.76
CA LEU A 39 -12.64 -15.97 15.02
C LEU A 39 -14.11 -16.37 15.12
N LEU A 40 -14.93 -15.58 15.80
CA LEU A 40 -16.36 -15.87 15.92
C LEU A 40 -17.08 -15.76 14.57
N ARG A 41 -16.67 -14.83 13.72
CA ARG A 41 -17.16 -14.76 12.32
C ARG A 41 -16.77 -15.99 11.53
N LYS A 42 -15.51 -16.43 11.65
CA LYS A 42 -15.01 -17.68 11.03
C LYS A 42 -15.82 -18.89 11.50
N ASP A 43 -16.01 -19.03 12.82
CA ASP A 43 -16.75 -20.15 13.39
C ASP A 43 -18.21 -20.16 12.94
N HIS A 44 -18.87 -18.99 12.89
CA HIS A 44 -20.21 -18.85 12.38
C HIS A 44 -20.28 -19.22 10.88
N ALA A 45 -19.35 -18.71 10.07
CA ALA A 45 -19.25 -19.07 8.67
C ALA A 45 -19.08 -20.58 8.47
N ASN A 46 -18.31 -21.27 9.34
CA ASN A 46 -18.10 -22.71 9.26
C ASN A 46 -19.29 -23.55 9.76
N THR A 47 -20.21 -22.96 10.54
CA THR A 47 -21.36 -23.67 11.13
C THR A 47 -22.69 -23.39 10.45
N ASP A 48 -22.76 -22.34 9.63
CA ASP A 48 -23.96 -21.98 8.86
C ASP A 48 -23.88 -22.55 7.44
N PRO A 49 -24.59 -23.68 7.15
CA PRO A 49 -24.60 -24.29 5.82
C PRO A 49 -25.11 -23.32 4.74
N GLN A 50 -26.00 -22.39 5.05
CA GLN A 50 -26.50 -21.42 4.07
C GLN A 50 -25.47 -20.39 3.65
N THR A 51 -24.52 -20.08 4.52
CA THR A 51 -23.37 -19.21 4.18
C THR A 51 -22.38 -19.95 3.27
N TRP A 52 -22.30 -21.28 3.38
CA TRP A 52 -21.33 -22.11 2.66
C TRP A 52 -21.92 -22.95 1.53
N ASP A 53 -23.19 -23.42 1.62
CA ASP A 53 -23.77 -24.36 0.64
C ASP A 53 -23.96 -23.76 -0.77
N GLY A 54 -24.07 -22.44 -0.90
CA GLY A 54 -24.05 -21.76 -2.20
C GLY A 54 -22.64 -21.48 -2.73
N LEU A 55 -21.62 -21.63 -1.87
CA LEU A 55 -20.23 -21.24 -2.15
C LEU A 55 -19.26 -22.41 -2.17
N THR A 56 -19.65 -23.60 -1.62
CA THR A 56 -18.70 -24.55 -1.06
C THR A 56 -17.88 -25.34 -2.06
N THR A 57 -18.49 -25.95 -3.06
CA THR A 57 -17.73 -26.81 -3.99
C THR A 57 -16.93 -25.97 -4.98
N ASP A 58 -17.56 -24.89 -5.45
CA ASP A 58 -16.96 -24.00 -6.45
C ASP A 58 -15.80 -23.14 -5.86
N ILE A 59 -15.92 -22.74 -4.60
CA ILE A 59 -14.89 -21.96 -3.91
C ILE A 59 -13.70 -22.82 -3.47
N LEU A 60 -13.94 -24.01 -2.91
CA LEU A 60 -12.86 -24.94 -2.53
C LEU A 60 -12.05 -25.34 -3.75
N ASP A 61 -12.70 -25.59 -4.88
CA ASP A 61 -12.03 -25.83 -6.16
C ASP A 61 -11.15 -24.63 -6.60
N ARG A 62 -11.58 -23.41 -6.32
CA ARG A 62 -10.83 -22.19 -6.67
C ARG A 62 -9.52 -22.07 -5.92
N PHE A 63 -9.47 -22.44 -4.64
CA PHE A 63 -8.26 -22.36 -3.81
C PHE A 63 -7.22 -23.42 -4.09
N THR A 64 -7.60 -24.53 -4.71
CA THR A 64 -6.67 -25.58 -5.11
C THR A 64 -6.00 -25.32 -6.45
N LEU A 65 -6.53 -24.35 -7.22
CA LEU A 65 -6.00 -23.99 -8.53
C LEU A 65 -4.89 -22.93 -8.40
N CYS A 66 -3.88 -23.01 -9.24
CA CYS A 66 -3.00 -21.88 -9.45
C CYS A 66 -3.76 -20.73 -10.17
N GLU A 67 -3.20 -19.52 -10.14
CA GLU A 67 -3.85 -18.32 -10.68
C GLU A 67 -4.28 -18.50 -12.16
N ALA A 68 -3.41 -19.10 -12.97
CA ALA A 68 -3.69 -19.34 -14.40
C ALA A 68 -4.86 -20.29 -14.62
N GLU A 69 -4.94 -21.38 -13.84
CA GLU A 69 -6.04 -22.35 -13.88
C GLU A 69 -7.34 -21.72 -13.41
N PHE A 70 -7.29 -20.86 -12.38
CA PHE A 70 -8.43 -20.10 -11.92
C PHE A 70 -8.99 -19.19 -13.03
N PHE A 71 -8.15 -18.45 -13.73
CA PHE A 71 -8.60 -17.59 -14.82
C PHE A 71 -9.22 -18.39 -15.95
N GLU A 72 -8.62 -19.49 -16.36
CA GLU A 72 -9.17 -20.34 -17.43
C GLU A 72 -10.53 -20.95 -17.05
N LYS A 73 -10.74 -21.30 -15.78
CA LYS A 73 -11.97 -21.94 -15.32
C LYS A 73 -13.12 -20.97 -15.03
N PHE A 74 -12.81 -19.84 -14.40
CA PHE A 74 -13.83 -18.94 -13.84
C PHE A 74 -13.97 -17.57 -14.52
N CYS A 75 -12.92 -17.08 -15.19
CA CYS A 75 -13.00 -15.80 -15.87
C CYS A 75 -13.58 -15.97 -17.26
N LYS A 76 -14.27 -14.94 -17.75
CA LYS A 76 -14.78 -14.92 -19.10
C LYS A 76 -13.71 -14.40 -20.04
N ARG A 77 -13.56 -15.03 -21.20
CA ARG A 77 -12.70 -14.50 -22.28
C ARG A 77 -13.35 -13.29 -22.93
N ASP A 78 -12.51 -12.38 -23.41
CA ASP A 78 -12.95 -11.23 -24.21
C ASP A 78 -13.80 -11.72 -25.39
N PRO A 79 -15.08 -11.32 -25.49
CA PRO A 79 -15.94 -11.73 -26.59
C PRO A 79 -15.61 -11.02 -27.93
N GLY A 80 -14.61 -10.16 -27.91
CA GLY A 80 -14.19 -9.34 -29.04
C GLY A 80 -14.70 -7.90 -28.95
N ASN A 81 -14.05 -7.04 -29.70
CA ASN A 81 -14.28 -5.60 -29.69
C ASN A 81 -15.51 -5.22 -30.52
N ARG A 82 -16.67 -5.17 -29.88
CA ARG A 82 -17.95 -4.82 -30.53
C ARG A 82 -18.16 -3.31 -30.62
N GLY A 83 -17.59 -2.53 -29.73
CA GLY A 83 -17.75 -1.09 -29.65
C GLY A 83 -17.22 -0.37 -30.92
N VAL A 84 -16.22 -0.92 -31.58
CA VAL A 84 -15.77 -0.41 -32.90
C VAL A 84 -16.91 -0.45 -33.94
N GLY A 85 -17.64 -1.57 -34.04
CA GLY A 85 -18.78 -1.71 -34.93
C GLY A 85 -19.97 -0.81 -34.58
N MET A 86 -20.02 -0.31 -33.31
CA MET A 86 -21.00 0.66 -32.82
C MET A 86 -20.55 2.12 -33.02
N GLY A 87 -19.37 2.35 -33.58
CA GLY A 87 -18.79 3.68 -33.76
C GLY A 87 -18.28 4.33 -32.49
N TRP A 88 -18.05 3.56 -31.42
CA TRP A 88 -17.65 4.10 -30.09
C TRP A 88 -16.28 4.77 -30.11
N ALA A 89 -15.45 4.49 -31.09
CA ALA A 89 -14.17 5.17 -31.28
C ALA A 89 -14.32 6.48 -32.09
N ASP A 90 -15.45 6.70 -32.77
CA ASP A 90 -15.60 7.76 -33.77
C ASP A 90 -15.72 9.15 -33.14
N LEU A 91 -15.13 10.14 -33.78
CA LEU A 91 -15.18 11.54 -33.34
C LEU A 91 -16.61 12.10 -33.20
N GLN A 92 -17.54 11.61 -34.00
CA GLN A 92 -18.93 12.11 -34.07
C GLN A 92 -19.90 11.27 -33.20
N PHE A 93 -19.41 10.24 -32.49
CA PHE A 93 -20.26 9.44 -31.63
C PHE A 93 -20.77 10.28 -30.46
N ASP A 94 -22.06 10.19 -30.17
CA ASP A 94 -22.72 10.85 -29.03
C ASP A 94 -22.57 9.97 -27.78
N ASP A 95 -21.67 10.37 -26.89
CA ASP A 95 -21.42 9.73 -25.61
C ASP A 95 -22.10 10.42 -24.42
N SER A 96 -23.08 11.32 -24.69
CA SER A 96 -23.76 12.09 -23.64
C SER A 96 -24.49 11.22 -22.62
N ALA A 97 -24.93 10.02 -23.00
CA ALA A 97 -25.56 9.04 -22.12
C ALA A 97 -24.57 8.19 -21.31
N TRP A 98 -23.27 8.32 -21.59
CA TRP A 98 -22.25 7.57 -20.87
C TRP A 98 -21.99 8.17 -19.49
N LYS A 99 -21.49 7.32 -18.57
CA LYS A 99 -21.18 7.73 -17.20
C LYS A 99 -19.87 8.52 -17.15
N ASP A 100 -19.85 9.55 -16.31
CA ASP A 100 -18.62 10.25 -15.95
C ASP A 100 -17.77 9.41 -15.01
N MET A 101 -16.47 9.25 -15.31
CA MET A 101 -15.52 8.45 -14.57
C MET A 101 -14.22 9.21 -14.40
N ASP A 102 -13.63 9.15 -13.23
CA ASP A 102 -12.29 9.68 -12.96
C ASP A 102 -11.21 8.78 -13.56
N VAL A 103 -10.27 9.38 -14.29
CA VAL A 103 -9.06 8.75 -14.83
C VAL A 103 -7.83 9.54 -14.35
N PRO A 104 -6.84 8.91 -13.68
CA PRO A 104 -6.81 7.49 -13.28
C PRO A 104 -7.89 7.12 -12.28
N GLY A 105 -8.28 5.85 -12.28
CA GLY A 105 -9.26 5.30 -11.36
C GLY A 105 -9.81 3.95 -11.81
N GLU A 106 -10.24 3.16 -10.85
CA GLU A 106 -10.82 1.85 -11.06
C GLU A 106 -12.32 1.97 -11.32
N TRP A 107 -12.84 1.21 -12.29
CA TRP A 107 -14.24 1.39 -12.70
C TRP A 107 -15.26 0.68 -11.80
N ILE A 108 -14.88 -0.44 -11.14
CA ILE A 108 -15.79 -1.18 -10.26
C ILE A 108 -16.11 -0.31 -9.03
N SER A 109 -15.08 0.26 -8.40
CA SER A 109 -15.21 1.15 -7.24
C SER A 109 -16.03 2.40 -7.56
N GLN A 110 -15.97 2.89 -8.81
CA GLN A 110 -16.78 4.00 -9.29
C GLN A 110 -18.16 3.55 -9.80
N GLY A 111 -18.49 2.24 -9.75
CA GLY A 111 -19.81 1.70 -10.03
C GLY A 111 -20.21 1.70 -11.51
N LEU A 112 -19.26 1.51 -12.45
CA LEU A 112 -19.58 1.39 -13.87
C LEU A 112 -20.15 0.01 -14.21
N GLY A 113 -19.65 -1.06 -13.60
CA GLY A 113 -20.06 -2.45 -13.83
C GLY A 113 -19.13 -3.42 -13.12
N GLY A 114 -19.24 -4.71 -13.44
CA GLY A 114 -18.33 -5.76 -12.98
C GLY A 114 -17.08 -5.89 -13.87
N ASN A 115 -16.40 -7.06 -13.79
CA ASN A 115 -15.32 -7.39 -14.72
C ASN A 115 -15.86 -7.51 -16.16
N GLY A 116 -15.00 -7.31 -17.15
CA GLY A 116 -15.42 -7.36 -18.55
C GLY A 116 -14.70 -6.35 -19.44
N ALA A 117 -15.41 -5.80 -20.42
CA ALA A 117 -14.87 -4.80 -21.32
C ALA A 117 -15.61 -3.47 -21.16
N ALA A 118 -14.86 -2.41 -20.94
CA ALA A 118 -15.38 -1.05 -20.85
C ALA A 118 -14.67 -0.12 -21.82
N TRP A 119 -15.39 0.87 -22.32
CA TRP A 119 -14.87 1.93 -23.14
C TRP A 119 -14.80 3.23 -22.38
N PHE A 120 -13.72 3.95 -22.59
CA PHE A 120 -13.48 5.28 -22.03
C PHE A 120 -13.22 6.24 -23.18
N ARG A 121 -13.83 7.42 -23.14
CA ARG A 121 -13.73 8.44 -24.17
C ARG A 121 -13.42 9.78 -23.54
N ARG A 122 -12.52 10.53 -24.19
CA ARG A 122 -12.22 11.92 -23.82
C ARG A 122 -12.09 12.79 -25.05
N GLU A 123 -12.83 13.89 -25.06
CA GLU A 123 -12.63 14.96 -26.00
C GLU A 123 -11.42 15.81 -25.60
N ILE A 124 -10.64 16.22 -26.59
CA ILE A 124 -9.48 17.07 -26.38
C ILE A 124 -9.29 18.04 -27.53
N ASP A 125 -9.08 19.32 -27.19
CA ASP A 125 -8.75 20.34 -28.16
C ASP A 125 -7.24 20.37 -28.39
N ILE A 126 -6.81 19.98 -29.58
CA ILE A 126 -5.39 20.00 -29.96
C ILE A 126 -5.00 21.38 -30.45
N PRO A 127 -3.93 22.00 -29.89
CA PRO A 127 -3.46 23.31 -30.30
C PRO A 127 -3.14 23.39 -31.80
N ALA A 128 -3.40 24.55 -32.42
CA ALA A 128 -3.18 24.74 -33.86
C ALA A 128 -1.68 24.64 -34.24
N GLU A 129 -0.80 25.00 -33.31
CA GLU A 129 0.66 24.92 -33.45
C GLU A 129 1.20 23.49 -33.57
N TRP A 130 0.39 22.48 -33.20
CA TRP A 130 0.76 21.06 -33.36
C TRP A 130 0.39 20.49 -34.73
N ALA A 131 0.01 21.37 -35.70
CA ALA A 131 -0.35 20.94 -37.05
C ALA A 131 0.79 20.23 -37.76
N GLY A 132 0.52 19.04 -38.27
CA GLY A 132 1.53 18.24 -39.00
C GLY A 132 2.48 17.42 -38.14
N GLU A 133 2.34 17.51 -36.79
CA GLU A 133 3.13 16.72 -35.87
C GLU A 133 2.44 15.39 -35.56
N ASP A 134 3.24 14.33 -35.44
CA ASP A 134 2.79 13.12 -34.76
C ASP A 134 2.71 13.40 -33.24
N LEU A 135 1.72 12.82 -32.59
CA LEU A 135 1.57 12.98 -31.14
C LEU A 135 1.87 11.67 -30.42
N LEU A 136 2.19 11.78 -29.14
CA LEU A 136 2.33 10.65 -28.21
C LEU A 136 1.26 10.79 -27.12
N VAL A 137 0.44 9.75 -26.99
CA VAL A 137 -0.51 9.58 -25.89
C VAL A 137 0.18 8.74 -24.84
N HIS A 138 0.36 9.31 -23.65
CA HIS A 138 0.87 8.62 -22.48
C HIS A 138 -0.26 8.37 -21.52
N THR A 139 -0.34 7.15 -20.99
CA THR A 139 -1.17 6.82 -19.84
C THR A 139 -0.29 6.10 -18.82
N GLY A 140 -0.69 6.11 -17.55
CA GLY A 140 -0.16 5.18 -16.56
C GLY A 140 -0.48 3.73 -16.93
N GLY A 141 -0.47 2.83 -15.99
CA GLY A 141 -0.91 1.46 -16.21
C GLY A 141 -2.39 1.40 -16.60
N ILE A 142 -2.76 0.40 -17.39
CA ILE A 142 -4.16 0.08 -17.70
C ILE A 142 -4.41 -1.38 -17.33
N ASP A 143 -5.37 -1.61 -16.48
CA ASP A 143 -5.63 -2.94 -15.90
C ASP A 143 -6.76 -3.66 -16.67
N LYS A 144 -6.49 -4.63 -17.53
CA LYS A 144 -5.23 -5.38 -17.84
C LYS A 144 -4.83 -5.16 -19.30
N HIS A 145 -5.78 -5.28 -20.21
CA HIS A 145 -5.57 -5.17 -21.66
C HIS A 145 -6.29 -3.96 -22.19
N ASP A 146 -5.71 -3.34 -23.20
CA ASP A 146 -6.35 -2.18 -23.81
C ASP A 146 -6.12 -2.10 -25.33
N VAL A 147 -7.04 -1.39 -25.98
CA VAL A 147 -6.93 -0.94 -27.37
C VAL A 147 -7.25 0.55 -27.40
N ALA A 148 -6.31 1.35 -27.84
CA ALA A 148 -6.42 2.80 -27.91
C ALA A 148 -6.74 3.28 -29.33
N TYR A 149 -7.61 4.27 -29.42
CA TYR A 149 -8.07 4.89 -30.67
C TYR A 149 -7.91 6.40 -30.63
N PHE A 150 -7.65 6.99 -31.79
CA PHE A 150 -7.68 8.43 -31.96
C PHE A 150 -8.54 8.78 -33.16
N ASN A 151 -9.61 9.55 -32.97
CA ASN A 151 -10.58 9.93 -34.00
C ASN A 151 -11.13 8.75 -34.83
N GLY A 152 -11.36 7.61 -34.20
CA GLY A 152 -11.93 6.41 -34.81
C GLY A 152 -10.92 5.39 -35.32
N GLU A 153 -9.64 5.74 -35.39
CA GLU A 153 -8.59 4.85 -35.89
C GLU A 153 -7.74 4.31 -34.75
N GLU A 154 -7.44 3.01 -34.75
CA GLU A 154 -6.60 2.36 -33.75
C GLU A 154 -5.17 2.89 -33.83
N ILE A 155 -4.62 3.28 -32.67
CA ILE A 155 -3.25 3.79 -32.52
C ILE A 155 -2.33 2.83 -31.76
N GLY A 156 -2.88 1.81 -31.11
CA GLY A 156 -2.10 0.78 -30.40
C GLY A 156 -2.94 -0.10 -29.51
N ARG A 157 -2.32 -1.17 -29.02
CA ARG A 157 -2.92 -2.12 -28.08
C ARG A 157 -1.87 -2.77 -27.19
N THR A 158 -2.27 -3.21 -26.01
CA THR A 158 -1.41 -3.90 -25.06
C THR A 158 -2.16 -5.06 -24.40
N GLY A 159 -1.46 -6.19 -24.25
CA GLY A 159 -1.96 -7.39 -23.57
C GLY A 159 -2.84 -8.28 -24.41
N GLY A 160 -3.21 -9.45 -23.88
CA GLY A 160 -4.06 -10.45 -24.53
C GLY A 160 -4.30 -11.66 -23.63
N GLY A 161 -5.39 -12.40 -23.90
CA GLY A 161 -5.74 -13.62 -23.17
C GLY A 161 -6.03 -13.36 -21.69
N PHE A 162 -5.38 -14.10 -20.81
CA PHE A 162 -5.41 -13.95 -19.35
C PHE A 162 -4.05 -13.52 -18.78
N GLU A 163 -3.28 -12.74 -19.53
CA GLU A 163 -2.01 -12.18 -19.06
C GLU A 163 -2.25 -11.07 -18.04
N THR A 164 -1.58 -11.15 -16.87
CA THR A 164 -1.71 -10.17 -15.78
C THR A 164 -0.59 -9.15 -15.73
N GLY A 165 0.57 -9.42 -16.32
CA GLY A 165 1.78 -8.59 -16.18
C GLY A 165 1.70 -7.16 -16.77
N TRP A 166 0.57 -6.79 -17.36
CA TRP A 166 0.38 -5.48 -18.00
C TRP A 166 -0.31 -4.43 -17.12
N TRP A 167 -0.86 -4.82 -15.98
CA TRP A 167 -1.75 -3.97 -15.17
C TRP A 167 -1.14 -2.63 -14.75
N ASN A 168 0.15 -2.57 -14.44
CA ASN A 168 0.84 -1.38 -13.94
C ASN A 168 1.89 -0.81 -14.91
N LEU A 169 2.02 -1.36 -16.10
CA LEU A 169 2.98 -0.84 -17.07
C LEU A 169 2.42 0.39 -17.80
N PRO A 170 3.15 1.51 -17.82
CA PRO A 170 2.72 2.69 -18.56
C PRO A 170 2.56 2.43 -20.07
N ARG A 171 1.61 3.10 -20.70
CA ARG A 171 1.38 3.03 -22.13
C ARG A 171 1.92 4.28 -22.83
N GLU A 172 2.46 4.08 -24.01
CA GLU A 172 2.80 5.14 -24.95
C GLU A 172 2.30 4.74 -26.35
N TYR A 173 1.34 5.50 -26.88
CA TYR A 173 0.78 5.24 -28.19
C TYR A 173 1.03 6.43 -29.12
N ARG A 174 1.55 6.15 -30.33
CA ARG A 174 1.82 7.18 -31.36
C ARG A 174 0.59 7.45 -32.18
N VAL A 175 0.19 8.71 -32.26
CA VAL A 175 -0.87 9.21 -33.09
C VAL A 175 -0.23 9.80 -34.37
N PRO A 176 -0.44 9.22 -35.57
CA PRO A 176 0.08 9.78 -36.80
C PRO A 176 -0.53 11.17 -37.09
N ALA A 177 0.27 12.09 -37.60
CA ALA A 177 -0.15 13.48 -37.92
C ALA A 177 -1.42 13.56 -38.79
N ARG A 178 -1.63 12.58 -39.67
CA ARG A 178 -2.83 12.50 -40.54
C ARG A 178 -4.15 12.37 -39.78
N LEU A 179 -4.11 11.89 -38.55
CA LEU A 179 -5.29 11.73 -37.69
C LEU A 179 -5.56 12.98 -36.82
N VAL A 180 -4.56 13.85 -36.68
CA VAL A 180 -4.61 15.01 -35.80
C VAL A 180 -5.38 16.15 -36.48
N LYS A 181 -6.43 16.64 -35.83
CA LYS A 181 -7.15 17.86 -36.22
C LYS A 181 -6.66 19.01 -35.35
N ALA A 182 -5.54 19.62 -35.77
CA ALA A 182 -4.96 20.74 -35.00
C ALA A 182 -5.88 21.98 -35.09
N GLY A 183 -5.98 22.72 -33.98
CA GLY A 183 -6.90 23.83 -33.82
C GLY A 183 -8.36 23.43 -33.68
N ALA A 184 -8.64 22.14 -33.43
CA ALA A 184 -9.98 21.61 -33.33
C ALA A 184 -10.10 20.46 -32.33
N ARG A 185 -11.35 20.08 -32.05
CA ARG A 185 -11.69 18.92 -31.20
C ARG A 185 -11.27 17.61 -31.82
N ASN A 186 -10.65 16.77 -31.01
CA ASN A 186 -10.31 15.38 -31.29
C ASN A 186 -10.88 14.49 -30.20
N VAL A 187 -10.85 13.18 -30.40
CA VAL A 187 -11.30 12.20 -29.40
C VAL A 187 -10.24 11.12 -29.22
N ILE A 188 -9.89 10.86 -27.96
CA ILE A 188 -9.18 9.65 -27.55
C ILE A 188 -10.22 8.68 -27.01
N ALA A 189 -10.23 7.46 -27.50
CA ALA A 189 -11.06 6.39 -26.98
C ALA A 189 -10.20 5.18 -26.62
N ILE A 190 -10.41 4.61 -25.45
CA ILE A 190 -9.65 3.45 -24.97
C ILE A 190 -10.65 2.38 -24.53
N ARG A 191 -10.56 1.22 -25.17
CA ARG A 191 -11.26 0.02 -24.73
C ARG A 191 -10.36 -0.74 -23.78
N VAL A 192 -10.84 -1.00 -22.57
CA VAL A 192 -10.12 -1.77 -21.55
C VAL A 192 -10.86 -3.08 -21.32
N TYR A 193 -10.11 -4.19 -21.21
CA TYR A 193 -10.65 -5.48 -20.84
C TYR A 193 -9.95 -5.98 -19.57
N SER A 194 -10.74 -6.19 -18.50
CA SER A 194 -10.29 -6.79 -17.25
C SER A 194 -11.12 -8.03 -16.93
N PHE A 195 -10.47 -9.16 -16.84
CA PHE A 195 -11.13 -10.45 -16.64
C PHE A 195 -11.25 -10.85 -15.15
N ALA A 196 -10.52 -10.20 -14.27
CA ALA A 196 -10.50 -10.47 -12.83
C ALA A 196 -9.98 -9.25 -12.06
N TYR A 197 -10.19 -9.22 -10.76
CA TYR A 197 -9.88 -8.13 -9.84
C TYR A 197 -10.68 -6.86 -10.17
N ASP A 198 -10.05 -5.70 -10.15
CA ASP A 198 -10.65 -4.48 -10.64
C ASP A 198 -10.33 -4.26 -12.12
N GLY A 199 -10.67 -3.12 -12.66
CA GLY A 199 -10.31 -2.69 -14.01
C GLY A 199 -10.30 -1.17 -14.08
N GLY A 200 -9.51 -0.62 -15.01
CA GLY A 200 -9.41 0.83 -15.15
C GLY A 200 -7.98 1.32 -15.37
N PHE A 201 -7.70 2.50 -14.85
CA PHE A 201 -6.47 3.24 -15.10
C PHE A 201 -5.69 3.41 -13.80
N VAL A 202 -4.41 3.04 -13.83
CA VAL A 202 -3.52 2.96 -12.66
C VAL A 202 -2.38 3.97 -12.80
N GLY A 203 -1.92 4.53 -11.67
CA GLY A 203 -0.82 5.50 -11.61
C GLY A 203 -1.26 6.90 -11.22
N GLY A 204 -0.33 7.84 -11.25
CA GLY A 204 -0.58 9.23 -10.88
C GLY A 204 -1.11 10.08 -12.05
N GLU A 205 -1.84 11.15 -11.77
CA GLU A 205 -2.39 12.05 -12.79
C GLU A 205 -1.33 12.61 -13.76
N SER A 206 -0.09 12.80 -13.29
CA SER A 206 1.02 13.32 -14.09
C SER A 206 1.49 12.39 -15.22
N GLU A 207 1.12 11.11 -15.14
CA GLU A 207 1.43 10.09 -16.15
C GLU A 207 0.49 10.13 -17.35
N TYR A 208 -0.62 10.88 -17.26
CA TYR A 208 -1.65 10.97 -18.29
C TYR A 208 -1.50 12.26 -19.07
N SER A 209 -1.00 12.15 -20.30
CA SER A 209 -0.77 13.33 -21.15
C SER A 209 -0.74 12.99 -22.63
N ILE A 210 -0.96 14.01 -23.47
CA ILE A 210 -0.67 13.97 -24.90
C ILE A 210 0.29 15.09 -25.26
N ARG A 211 1.28 14.83 -26.14
CA ARG A 211 2.29 15.78 -26.55
C ARG A 211 2.78 15.52 -27.97
N PRO A 212 3.38 16.51 -28.68
CA PRO A 212 4.08 16.28 -29.91
C PRO A 212 5.24 15.31 -29.76
N ALA A 213 5.44 14.41 -30.71
CA ALA A 213 6.50 13.40 -30.69
C ALA A 213 7.90 14.00 -30.82
N GLY A 214 8.03 15.12 -31.53
CA GLY A 214 9.30 15.85 -31.72
C GLY A 214 9.40 17.18 -30.97
N GLY A 215 8.47 17.45 -30.04
CA GLY A 215 8.25 18.79 -29.50
C GLY A 215 9.16 19.18 -28.32
N ASP A 216 9.02 20.43 -27.90
CA ASP A 216 9.76 21.18 -26.87
C ASP A 216 9.37 20.88 -25.42
N GLY A 217 8.61 19.78 -25.19
CA GLY A 217 8.12 19.40 -23.86
C GLY A 217 6.72 19.95 -23.53
N SER A 218 6.04 20.65 -24.44
CA SER A 218 4.64 21.03 -24.26
C SER A 218 3.75 19.78 -24.23
N LYS A 219 2.81 19.72 -23.27
CA LYS A 219 1.87 18.61 -23.10
C LYS A 219 0.52 19.08 -22.61
N LEU A 220 -0.53 18.36 -22.99
CA LEU A 220 -1.88 18.53 -22.44
C LEU A 220 -2.19 17.37 -21.48
N PRO A 221 -2.83 17.64 -20.34
CA PRO A 221 -3.20 16.59 -19.37
C PRO A 221 -4.36 15.75 -19.92
N LEU A 222 -4.29 14.46 -19.69
CA LEU A 222 -5.36 13.50 -19.96
C LEU A 222 -6.01 12.94 -18.68
N ALA A 223 -5.49 13.27 -17.49
CA ALA A 223 -6.16 12.97 -16.24
C ALA A 223 -7.43 13.81 -16.06
N GLY A 224 -8.40 13.29 -15.30
CA GLY A 224 -9.68 13.93 -15.01
C GLY A 224 -10.87 13.13 -15.54
N ILE A 225 -11.98 13.79 -15.78
CA ILE A 225 -13.25 13.12 -16.16
C ILE A 225 -13.21 12.60 -17.60
N TRP A 226 -13.54 11.33 -17.75
CA TRP A 226 -13.79 10.66 -19.03
C TRP A 226 -15.22 10.13 -19.08
N LYS A 227 -15.81 10.03 -20.27
CA LYS A 227 -17.05 9.31 -20.50
C LYS A 227 -16.75 7.81 -20.60
N ALA A 228 -17.53 6.96 -19.89
CA ALA A 228 -17.34 5.52 -19.92
C ALA A 228 -18.64 4.74 -20.05
N SER A 229 -18.54 3.58 -20.70
CA SER A 229 -19.66 2.64 -20.86
C SER A 229 -19.15 1.20 -20.90
N MET A 230 -19.90 0.29 -20.27
CA MET A 230 -19.62 -1.15 -20.38
C MET A 230 -20.05 -1.65 -21.78
N GLU A 231 -19.13 -2.34 -22.44
CA GLU A 231 -19.40 -3.10 -23.67
C GLU A 231 -19.85 -4.54 -23.36
N PHE A 232 -19.18 -5.13 -22.38
CA PHE A 232 -19.43 -6.48 -21.92
C PHE A 232 -19.20 -6.54 -20.42
N ASP A 233 -20.25 -6.91 -19.69
CA ASP A 233 -20.19 -7.15 -18.24
C ASP A 233 -20.18 -8.65 -17.98
N ALA A 234 -19.10 -9.17 -17.46
CA ALA A 234 -18.94 -10.56 -17.08
C ALA A 234 -19.47 -10.84 -15.64
N GLY A 235 -19.93 -9.79 -14.97
CA GLY A 235 -20.26 -9.81 -13.55
C GLY A 235 -19.04 -9.64 -12.67
N HIS A 236 -19.26 -9.62 -11.36
CA HIS A 236 -18.18 -9.50 -10.41
C HIS A 236 -17.48 -10.87 -10.25
N ILE A 237 -16.23 -10.94 -10.68
CA ILE A 237 -15.40 -12.14 -10.53
C ILE A 237 -14.75 -12.09 -9.15
N VAL A 238 -15.30 -12.86 -8.24
CA VAL A 238 -14.77 -12.95 -6.87
C VAL A 238 -13.44 -13.71 -6.91
N SER A 239 -12.36 -12.97 -6.62
CA SER A 239 -11.03 -13.56 -6.47
C SER A 239 -10.97 -14.44 -5.23
N PRO A 240 -10.31 -15.62 -5.26
CA PRO A 240 -10.08 -16.41 -4.06
C PRO A 240 -9.27 -15.68 -2.99
N TRP A 241 -8.59 -14.60 -3.35
CA TRP A 241 -7.79 -13.76 -2.44
C TRP A 241 -8.54 -12.51 -1.96
N ASN A 242 -9.86 -12.40 -2.21
CA ASN A 242 -10.68 -11.27 -1.74
C ASN A 242 -11.03 -11.43 -0.25
N GLU A 243 -11.16 -10.31 0.48
CA GLU A 243 -11.55 -10.26 1.91
C GLU A 243 -12.81 -11.06 2.25
N SER A 244 -13.80 -11.09 1.35
CA SER A 244 -15.04 -11.87 1.54
C SER A 244 -14.80 -13.39 1.67
N LEU A 245 -13.62 -13.88 1.26
CA LEU A 245 -13.19 -15.27 1.34
C LEU A 245 -12.14 -15.51 2.43
N ALA A 246 -11.88 -14.54 3.30
CA ALA A 246 -10.86 -14.63 4.35
C ALA A 246 -11.03 -15.87 5.26
N PHE A 247 -12.25 -16.41 5.36
CA PHE A 247 -12.56 -17.55 6.23
C PHE A 247 -12.61 -18.90 5.51
N THR A 248 -12.32 -18.96 4.21
CA THR A 248 -12.36 -20.23 3.47
C THR A 248 -11.15 -21.10 3.78
N PRO A 249 -11.33 -22.44 3.85
CA PRO A 249 -10.22 -23.37 4.01
C PRO A 249 -9.13 -23.15 2.93
N GLY A 250 -7.87 -23.16 3.35
CA GLY A 250 -6.72 -22.95 2.45
C GLY A 250 -6.30 -21.50 2.27
N ASN A 251 -7.11 -20.52 2.67
CA ASN A 251 -6.67 -19.12 2.69
C ASN A 251 -5.68 -18.88 3.85
N PRO A 252 -4.45 -18.41 3.58
CA PRO A 252 -3.45 -18.17 4.62
C PRO A 252 -3.83 -17.01 5.57
N ASN A 253 -4.82 -16.19 5.21
CA ASN A 253 -5.32 -15.08 6.05
C ASN A 253 -6.43 -15.50 7.02
N VAL A 254 -6.80 -16.79 7.06
CA VAL A 254 -7.73 -17.28 8.09
C VAL A 254 -7.08 -17.17 9.47
N PRO A 255 -7.74 -16.57 10.47
CA PRO A 255 -7.17 -16.41 11.81
C PRO A 255 -6.64 -17.73 12.37
N SER A 256 -5.44 -17.69 12.96
CA SER A 256 -4.71 -18.79 13.59
C SER A 256 -4.16 -19.88 12.67
N VAL A 257 -4.45 -19.85 11.36
CA VAL A 257 -4.07 -20.98 10.48
C VAL A 257 -2.55 -21.10 10.29
N LEU A 258 -1.84 -19.99 10.18
CA LEU A 258 -0.38 -20.01 10.03
C LEU A 258 0.34 -20.24 11.37
N PHE A 259 -0.25 -19.83 12.47
CA PHE A 259 0.25 -20.27 13.78
C PHE A 259 0.26 -21.78 13.87
N ASP A 260 -0.87 -22.42 13.60
CA ASP A 260 -0.98 -23.90 13.69
C ASP A 260 -0.10 -24.63 12.67
N GLY A 261 -0.01 -24.13 11.44
CA GLY A 261 0.73 -24.77 10.36
C GLY A 261 2.24 -24.47 10.36
N MET A 262 2.67 -23.31 10.81
CA MET A 262 4.04 -22.82 10.60
C MET A 262 4.78 -22.45 11.89
N ILE A 263 4.08 -22.08 12.96
CA ILE A 263 4.70 -21.69 14.24
C ILE A 263 4.64 -22.85 15.25
N ARG A 264 3.47 -23.42 15.46
CA ARG A 264 3.28 -24.53 16.40
C ARG A 264 4.25 -25.71 16.16
N PRO A 265 4.57 -26.12 14.93
CA PRO A 265 5.55 -27.19 14.69
C PRO A 265 6.98 -26.85 15.07
N LEU A 266 7.31 -25.56 15.22
CA LEU A 266 8.64 -25.11 15.67
C LEU A 266 8.82 -25.17 17.19
N ILE A 267 7.72 -25.19 17.93
CA ILE A 267 7.73 -25.25 19.39
C ILE A 267 7.94 -26.74 19.81
N PRO A 268 8.87 -27.06 20.71
CA PRO A 268 9.68 -26.21 21.57
C PRO A 268 11.15 -26.02 21.12
N TYR A 269 11.42 -25.92 19.82
CA TYR A 269 12.79 -25.71 19.36
C TYR A 269 13.38 -24.45 20.00
N GLY A 270 14.57 -24.54 20.57
CA GLY A 270 15.21 -23.41 21.27
C GLY A 270 15.51 -22.24 20.34
N ILE A 271 14.97 -21.08 20.65
CA ILE A 271 15.23 -19.82 19.93
C ILE A 271 15.82 -18.79 20.90
N HIS A 272 16.60 -17.85 20.37
CA HIS A 272 17.14 -16.73 21.14
C HIS A 272 16.23 -15.49 21.05
N GLY A 273 15.45 -15.37 20.01
CA GLY A 273 14.52 -14.27 19.78
C GLY A 273 13.78 -14.44 18.46
N ALA A 274 12.89 -13.49 18.16
CA ALA A 274 12.15 -13.43 16.91
C ALA A 274 12.33 -12.07 16.24
N ILE A 275 12.32 -12.08 14.93
CA ILE A 275 12.23 -10.87 14.10
C ILE A 275 10.94 -10.92 13.28
N TRP A 276 10.22 -9.81 13.22
CA TRP A 276 8.92 -9.71 12.58
C TRP A 276 8.94 -8.60 11.53
N TYR A 277 8.76 -8.97 10.26
CA TYR A 277 8.70 -8.02 9.16
C TYR A 277 7.40 -8.23 8.38
N GLN A 278 6.35 -7.55 8.78
CA GLN A 278 5.00 -7.64 8.23
C GLN A 278 4.23 -6.37 8.63
N GLY A 279 3.12 -6.09 7.98
CA GLY A 279 2.20 -5.00 8.31
C GLY A 279 1.40 -4.54 7.10
N GLU A 280 1.91 -4.77 5.91
CA GLU A 280 1.35 -4.30 4.64
C GLU A 280 -0.12 -4.74 4.48
N GLN A 281 -0.42 -6.00 4.74
CA GLN A 281 -1.78 -6.55 4.63
C GLN A 281 -2.74 -6.03 5.71
N ASN A 282 -2.24 -5.56 6.84
CA ASN A 282 -3.03 -4.88 7.87
C ASN A 282 -3.15 -3.36 7.64
N ALA A 283 -2.56 -2.83 6.55
CA ALA A 283 -2.65 -1.44 6.13
C ALA A 283 -3.63 -1.21 4.97
N GLU A 284 -4.65 -2.05 4.82
CA GLU A 284 -5.72 -1.87 3.83
C GLU A 284 -6.77 -0.87 4.30
N THR A 285 -7.12 -0.92 5.58
CA THR A 285 -8.10 -0.02 6.17
C THR A 285 -7.57 0.65 7.45
N ILE A 286 -8.07 1.86 7.73
CA ILE A 286 -7.70 2.57 8.97
C ILE A 286 -8.09 1.78 10.23
N LYS A 287 -9.18 1.01 10.18
CA LYS A 287 -9.62 0.15 11.28
C LYS A 287 -8.59 -0.94 11.58
N GLN A 288 -8.11 -1.65 10.57
CA GLN A 288 -7.05 -2.67 10.70
C GLN A 288 -5.76 -2.06 11.23
N ALA A 289 -5.32 -0.94 10.65
CA ALA A 289 -4.10 -0.26 11.07
C ALA A 289 -4.14 0.16 12.56
N LEU A 290 -5.26 0.69 13.04
CA LEU A 290 -5.42 1.10 14.43
C LEU A 290 -5.53 -0.09 15.42
N ARG A 291 -6.01 -1.25 14.96
CA ARG A 291 -6.09 -2.48 15.78
C ARG A 291 -4.79 -3.29 15.78
N TYR A 292 -3.86 -2.95 14.91
CA TYR A 292 -2.60 -3.67 14.80
C TYR A 292 -1.76 -3.65 16.09
N GLU A 293 -1.81 -2.59 16.88
CA GLU A 293 -1.13 -2.53 18.20
C GLU A 293 -1.60 -3.66 19.11
N GLU A 294 -2.92 -3.85 19.21
CA GLU A 294 -3.55 -4.89 20.04
C GLU A 294 -3.16 -6.29 19.53
N ALA A 295 -3.34 -6.55 18.24
CA ALA A 295 -3.05 -7.84 17.61
C ALA A 295 -1.56 -8.19 17.70
N MET A 296 -0.65 -7.24 17.42
CA MET A 296 0.79 -7.46 17.50
C MET A 296 1.26 -7.72 18.93
N THR A 297 0.72 -6.99 19.90
CA THR A 297 0.99 -7.20 21.31
C THR A 297 0.52 -8.58 21.76
N ASN A 298 -0.66 -9.01 21.29
CA ASN A 298 -1.21 -10.33 21.56
C ASN A 298 -0.32 -11.43 20.98
N LEU A 299 0.09 -11.32 19.72
CA LEU A 299 1.00 -12.26 19.06
C LEU A 299 2.31 -12.44 19.83
N ILE A 300 2.95 -11.36 20.28
CA ILE A 300 4.22 -11.45 21.02
C ILE A 300 4.03 -12.23 22.32
N ARG A 301 2.96 -11.94 23.07
CA ARG A 301 2.63 -12.63 24.31
C ARG A 301 2.30 -14.10 24.07
N ASP A 302 1.54 -14.38 23.04
CA ASP A 302 1.15 -15.72 22.62
C ASP A 302 2.36 -16.59 22.28
N TRP A 303 3.27 -16.12 21.46
CA TRP A 303 4.48 -16.87 21.13
C TRP A 303 5.35 -17.13 22.36
N ARG A 304 5.55 -16.13 23.20
CA ARG A 304 6.29 -16.27 24.46
C ARG A 304 5.66 -17.29 25.39
N HIS A 305 4.33 -17.27 25.51
CA HIS A 305 3.57 -18.24 26.29
C HIS A 305 3.79 -19.66 25.77
N HIS A 306 3.64 -19.89 24.49
CA HIS A 306 3.78 -21.21 23.90
C HIS A 306 5.22 -21.75 23.91
N TRP A 307 6.23 -20.89 23.74
CA TRP A 307 7.63 -21.31 23.89
C TRP A 307 8.03 -21.59 25.35
N GLY A 308 7.46 -20.90 26.32
CA GLY A 308 7.71 -21.10 27.73
C GLY A 308 9.14 -20.81 28.20
N ILE A 309 9.90 -19.97 27.46
CA ILE A 309 11.30 -19.59 27.73
C ILE A 309 11.44 -18.14 28.24
N GLY A 310 10.33 -17.55 28.70
CA GLY A 310 10.28 -16.16 29.18
C GLY A 310 10.14 -15.13 28.08
N ASP A 311 10.42 -13.87 28.42
CA ASP A 311 10.28 -12.73 27.52
C ASP A 311 11.47 -12.65 26.56
N PHE A 312 11.60 -13.59 25.66
CA PHE A 312 12.66 -13.56 24.64
C PHE A 312 12.56 -12.31 23.76
N PRO A 313 13.69 -11.79 23.24
CA PRO A 313 13.73 -10.62 22.38
C PRO A 313 12.79 -10.74 21.17
N PHE A 314 12.03 -9.67 20.90
CA PHE A 314 11.14 -9.59 19.76
C PHE A 314 11.34 -8.26 19.02
N TYR A 315 11.85 -8.32 17.78
CA TYR A 315 12.19 -7.11 17.03
C TYR A 315 11.26 -6.95 15.83
N ILE A 316 10.52 -5.83 15.83
CA ILE A 316 9.57 -5.48 14.78
C ILE A 316 10.28 -4.60 13.75
N VAL A 317 10.17 -4.91 12.47
CA VAL A 317 10.53 -3.99 11.39
C VAL A 317 9.34 -3.09 11.10
N GLN A 318 9.52 -1.78 11.26
CA GLN A 318 8.48 -0.81 10.90
C GLN A 318 8.26 -0.80 9.40
N LEU A 319 7.02 -0.60 8.95
CA LEU A 319 6.72 -0.44 7.52
C LEU A 319 7.55 0.66 6.89
N ALA A 320 8.20 0.35 5.79
CA ALA A 320 8.90 1.30 4.95
C ALA A 320 7.93 2.29 4.30
N GLY A 321 8.43 3.42 3.79
CA GLY A 321 7.64 4.32 2.96
C GLY A 321 7.22 3.62 1.66
N PHE A 322 5.96 3.84 1.25
CA PHE A 322 5.40 3.29 0.02
C PHE A 322 4.28 4.21 -0.49
N ARG A 323 4.00 4.22 -1.77
CA ARG A 323 3.11 5.12 -2.51
C ARG A 323 3.69 6.52 -2.71
N ASP A 324 2.99 7.37 -3.44
CA ASP A 324 3.45 8.71 -3.75
C ASP A 324 3.63 9.59 -2.52
N LEU A 325 4.63 10.46 -2.56
CA LEU A 325 4.77 11.55 -1.61
C LEU A 325 3.60 12.52 -1.80
N LYS A 326 2.59 12.42 -0.95
CA LYS A 326 1.45 13.35 -0.92
C LYS A 326 1.54 14.28 0.28
N PRO A 327 1.05 15.53 0.17
CA PRO A 327 0.80 16.35 1.34
C PRO A 327 -0.11 15.60 2.32
N TYR A 328 0.06 15.87 3.61
CA TYR A 328 -0.79 15.30 4.64
C TYR A 328 -2.29 15.55 4.34
N ASP A 329 -3.10 14.48 4.26
CA ASP A 329 -4.54 14.55 3.99
C ASP A 329 -5.42 14.09 5.16
N GLY A 330 -4.83 13.66 6.26
CA GLY A 330 -5.54 13.23 7.48
C GLY A 330 -5.95 11.75 7.51
N ASN A 331 -6.09 11.09 6.37
CA ASN A 331 -6.62 9.72 6.25
C ASN A 331 -5.57 8.66 5.87
N CYS A 332 -4.31 8.89 6.20
CA CYS A 332 -3.25 7.97 5.85
C CYS A 332 -3.30 6.70 6.70
N VAL A 333 -3.49 5.56 6.06
CA VAL A 333 -3.54 4.25 6.72
C VAL A 333 -2.14 3.77 7.08
N TRP A 334 -1.17 3.95 6.18
CA TRP A 334 0.21 3.50 6.33
C TRP A 334 0.91 4.07 7.58
N PRO A 335 0.88 5.39 7.83
CA PRO A 335 1.45 5.96 9.05
C PRO A 335 0.68 5.56 10.32
N ALA A 336 -0.62 5.30 10.24
CA ALA A 336 -1.39 4.79 11.38
C ALA A 336 -0.91 3.38 11.79
N LEU A 337 -0.59 2.53 10.82
CA LEU A 337 -0.02 1.22 11.11
C LEU A 337 1.40 1.31 11.66
N ARG A 338 2.27 2.19 11.12
CA ARG A 338 3.60 2.44 11.69
C ARG A 338 3.54 2.89 13.14
N GLU A 339 2.57 3.75 13.49
CA GLU A 339 2.34 4.17 14.87
C GLU A 339 1.88 2.99 15.75
N SER A 340 1.03 2.11 15.25
CA SER A 340 0.63 0.88 15.96
C SER A 340 1.81 -0.07 16.18
N GLN A 341 2.71 -0.22 15.19
CA GLN A 341 3.95 -0.99 15.33
C GLN A 341 4.86 -0.41 16.43
N ARG A 342 5.03 0.92 16.44
CA ARG A 342 5.84 1.61 17.46
C ARG A 342 5.26 1.40 18.85
N LYS A 343 3.95 1.56 19.01
CA LYS A 343 3.26 1.35 20.30
C LYS A 343 3.35 -0.09 20.76
N ALA A 344 3.14 -1.06 19.88
CA ALA A 344 3.29 -2.48 20.20
C ALA A 344 4.70 -2.80 20.73
N ALA A 345 5.75 -2.29 20.06
CA ALA A 345 7.13 -2.48 20.51
C ALA A 345 7.41 -1.86 21.91
N GLN A 346 6.69 -0.79 22.29
CA GLN A 346 6.84 -0.13 23.58
C GLN A 346 5.96 -0.72 24.69
N SER A 347 4.89 -1.45 24.34
CA SER A 347 3.89 -1.95 25.29
C SER A 347 4.26 -3.29 25.92
N VAL A 348 5.23 -4.02 25.37
CA VAL A 348 5.69 -5.31 25.90
C VAL A 348 7.18 -5.26 26.25
N PRO A 349 7.61 -5.92 27.34
CA PRO A 349 9.01 -5.97 27.70
C PRO A 349 9.83 -6.68 26.61
N ASN A 350 11.11 -6.34 26.53
CA ASN A 350 12.08 -6.96 25.62
C ASN A 350 11.63 -7.02 24.15
N ALA A 351 10.90 -5.97 23.71
CA ALA A 351 10.56 -5.74 22.31
C ALA A 351 11.14 -4.39 21.85
N ALA A 352 11.56 -4.31 20.61
CA ALA A 352 12.11 -3.10 20.01
C ALA A 352 11.74 -3.00 18.52
N ILE A 353 11.97 -1.81 17.93
CA ILE A 353 11.55 -1.52 16.55
C ILE A 353 12.74 -1.07 15.68
N ALA A 354 12.94 -1.76 14.58
CA ALA A 354 13.84 -1.33 13.52
C ALA A 354 13.07 -0.41 12.57
N VAL A 355 13.29 0.88 12.67
CA VAL A 355 12.63 1.88 11.83
C VAL A 355 13.11 1.73 10.39
N ALA A 356 12.22 1.73 9.40
CA ALA A 356 12.53 1.51 7.99
C ALA A 356 11.90 2.56 7.04
N ILE A 357 11.36 3.66 7.58
CA ILE A 357 10.67 4.69 6.79
C ILE A 357 11.55 5.34 5.72
N ASP A 358 12.87 5.33 5.90
CA ASP A 358 13.86 5.97 5.06
C ASP A 358 14.47 5.05 3.98
N VAL A 359 14.03 3.80 3.90
CA VAL A 359 14.50 2.79 2.93
C VAL A 359 13.40 2.27 2.01
N GLY A 360 12.23 2.93 2.02
CA GLY A 360 11.11 2.61 1.14
C GLY A 360 11.33 3.04 -0.32
N GLU A 361 10.43 2.59 -1.18
CA GLU A 361 10.37 2.98 -2.59
C GLU A 361 8.92 3.40 -2.91
N GLU A 362 8.73 4.52 -3.63
CA GLU A 362 7.40 5.06 -3.93
C GLU A 362 6.52 4.06 -4.70
N GLN A 363 7.11 3.37 -5.67
CA GLN A 363 6.41 2.52 -6.62
C GLN A 363 6.56 1.02 -6.35
N ASP A 364 7.29 0.64 -5.29
CA ASP A 364 7.49 -0.77 -4.93
C ASP A 364 7.30 -0.95 -3.42
N ILE A 365 6.28 -1.73 -3.05
CA ILE A 365 5.99 -2.08 -1.66
C ILE A 365 7.13 -2.89 -1.01
N HIS A 366 8.04 -3.45 -1.84
CA HIS A 366 9.15 -4.29 -1.41
C HIS A 366 10.48 -3.53 -1.48
N PRO A 367 10.91 -2.82 -0.42
CA PRO A 367 12.17 -2.08 -0.42
C PRO A 367 13.34 -2.98 -0.80
N LYS A 368 14.19 -2.54 -1.74
CA LYS A 368 15.31 -3.35 -2.24
C LYS A 368 16.49 -3.39 -1.28
N ASP A 369 16.74 -2.30 -0.52
CA ASP A 369 17.86 -2.26 0.43
C ASP A 369 17.55 -2.95 1.77
N LYS A 370 17.55 -4.26 1.75
CA LYS A 370 17.36 -5.08 2.96
C LYS A 370 18.56 -5.07 3.90
N ARG A 371 19.74 -4.60 3.46
CA ARG A 371 20.95 -4.55 4.30
C ARG A 371 20.78 -3.56 5.44
N VAL A 372 20.22 -2.38 5.18
CA VAL A 372 19.96 -1.36 6.20
C VAL A 372 19.02 -1.94 7.28
N VAL A 373 17.96 -2.62 6.90
CA VAL A 373 17.05 -3.29 7.83
C VAL A 373 17.79 -4.35 8.65
N GLY A 374 18.62 -5.18 7.99
CA GLY A 374 19.43 -6.20 8.66
C GLY A 374 20.43 -5.60 9.66
N PHE A 375 21.07 -4.49 9.34
CA PHE A 375 21.98 -3.78 10.26
C PHE A 375 21.24 -3.23 11.47
N ARG A 376 20.06 -2.63 11.30
CA ARG A 376 19.22 -2.11 12.41
C ARG A 376 18.76 -3.24 13.33
N LEU A 377 18.29 -4.35 12.78
CA LEU A 377 17.95 -5.54 13.57
C LEU A 377 19.16 -6.11 14.32
N ALA A 378 20.34 -6.16 13.70
CA ALA A 378 21.57 -6.61 14.36
C ALA A 378 21.99 -5.66 15.49
N ALA A 379 21.88 -4.35 15.30
CA ALA A 379 22.16 -3.36 16.34
C ALA A 379 21.21 -3.51 17.55
N LEU A 380 19.90 -3.71 17.30
CA LEU A 380 18.93 -4.01 18.35
C LEU A 380 19.29 -5.31 19.10
N ALA A 381 19.66 -6.37 18.36
CA ALA A 381 20.05 -7.62 19.01
C ALA A 381 21.32 -7.46 19.87
N LEU A 382 22.34 -6.77 19.37
CA LEU A 382 23.54 -6.47 20.16
C LEU A 382 23.20 -5.65 21.42
N ARG A 383 22.35 -4.63 21.26
CA ARG A 383 21.98 -3.74 22.38
C ARG A 383 21.12 -4.46 23.42
N HIS A 384 20.08 -5.14 23.02
CA HIS A 384 19.05 -5.65 23.93
C HIS A 384 19.27 -7.13 24.31
N ALA A 385 19.66 -8.00 23.37
CA ALA A 385 19.85 -9.42 23.66
C ALA A 385 21.25 -9.72 24.20
N GLU A 386 22.29 -9.06 23.65
CA GLU A 386 23.69 -9.24 24.06
C GLU A 386 24.17 -8.20 25.08
N HIS A 387 23.27 -7.29 25.50
CA HIS A 387 23.55 -6.24 26.50
C HIS A 387 24.78 -5.37 26.20
N ARG A 388 25.06 -5.12 24.91
CA ARG A 388 26.19 -4.27 24.45
C ARG A 388 25.81 -2.79 24.62
N GLU A 389 26.21 -2.19 25.72
CA GLU A 389 25.95 -0.77 26.02
C GLU A 389 26.71 0.21 25.12
N ASP A 390 27.78 -0.24 24.47
CA ASP A 390 28.56 0.50 23.50
C ASP A 390 27.88 0.59 22.11
N VAL A 391 26.82 -0.18 21.86
CA VAL A 391 26.04 -0.16 20.63
C VAL A 391 24.72 0.60 20.86
N GLU A 392 24.47 1.63 20.05
CA GLU A 392 23.14 2.25 19.96
C GLU A 392 22.31 1.49 18.94
N GLY A 393 21.26 0.82 19.40
CA GLY A 393 20.38 0.01 18.55
C GLY A 393 19.08 0.73 18.16
N ASP A 394 18.69 1.72 18.96
CA ASP A 394 17.41 2.42 18.84
C ASP A 394 17.56 3.80 18.20
N GLY A 395 16.64 4.17 17.31
CA GLY A 395 16.48 5.53 16.82
C GLY A 395 15.76 6.42 17.84
N PRO A 396 15.62 7.73 17.59
CA PRO A 396 14.83 8.62 18.44
C PRO A 396 13.37 8.14 18.51
N LEU A 397 12.92 7.76 19.70
CA LEU A 397 11.55 7.32 19.96
C LEU A 397 10.79 8.37 20.78
N PHE A 398 9.59 8.73 20.33
CA PHE A 398 8.71 9.63 21.07
C PHE A 398 8.55 9.17 22.53
N GLU A 399 8.75 10.08 23.48
CA GLU A 399 8.60 9.85 24.91
C GLU A 399 7.46 10.68 25.48
N SER A 400 7.49 11.99 25.26
CA SER A 400 6.48 12.91 25.76
C SER A 400 6.45 14.20 24.94
N SER A 401 5.39 15.01 25.13
CA SER A 401 5.32 16.35 24.60
C SER A 401 4.72 17.32 25.59
N SER A 402 5.09 18.61 25.48
CA SER A 402 4.54 19.72 26.25
C SER A 402 4.21 20.90 25.34
N ILE A 403 3.16 21.65 25.70
CA ILE A 403 2.77 22.88 25.01
C ILE A 403 3.49 24.05 25.69
N GLU A 404 4.25 24.81 24.91
CA GLU A 404 5.07 25.94 25.39
C GLU A 404 4.93 27.15 24.44
N ASP A 405 4.38 28.27 24.91
CA ASP A 405 4.34 29.55 24.17
C ASP A 405 3.92 29.41 22.67
N GLY A 406 2.82 28.74 22.41
CA GLY A 406 2.33 28.50 21.05
C GLY A 406 3.17 27.54 20.22
N ALA A 407 3.94 26.69 20.87
CA ALA A 407 4.69 25.58 20.27
C ALA A 407 4.39 24.25 20.96
N ILE A 408 4.80 23.15 20.35
CA ILE A 408 4.89 21.85 21.01
C ILE A 408 6.36 21.44 21.08
N ARG A 409 6.84 21.19 22.31
CA ARG A 409 8.14 20.58 22.58
C ARG A 409 7.95 19.07 22.64
N ILE A 410 8.78 18.34 21.88
CA ILE A 410 8.77 16.88 21.81
C ILE A 410 10.06 16.35 22.45
N CYS A 411 9.91 15.47 23.42
CA CYS A 411 11.02 14.73 24.04
C CYS A 411 11.13 13.34 23.43
N PHE A 412 12.36 12.89 23.23
CA PHE A 412 12.66 11.59 22.67
C PHE A 412 13.57 10.78 23.58
N ARG A 413 13.32 9.49 23.69
CA ARG A 413 14.36 8.53 24.11
C ARG A 413 15.35 8.34 22.98
N HIS A 414 16.58 7.92 23.30
CA HIS A 414 17.65 7.73 22.32
C HIS A 414 17.99 8.99 21.48
N ALA A 415 17.82 10.15 22.12
CA ALA A 415 17.94 11.48 21.51
C ALA A 415 19.39 12.00 21.44
N ARG A 416 20.42 11.18 21.71
CA ARG A 416 21.79 11.63 21.70
C ARG A 416 22.21 12.13 20.32
N GLY A 417 22.56 13.42 20.22
CA GLY A 417 23.05 14.03 18.99
C GLY A 417 21.98 14.09 17.88
N LEU A 418 20.76 14.50 18.21
CA LEU A 418 19.70 14.78 17.22
C LEU A 418 20.22 15.71 16.13
N HIS A 419 19.95 15.37 14.88
CA HIS A 419 20.30 16.19 13.72
C HIS A 419 19.38 15.88 12.52
N ALA A 420 19.34 16.81 11.57
CA ALA A 420 18.80 16.53 10.25
C ALA A 420 19.85 15.76 9.44
N LYS A 421 19.50 14.60 8.88
CA LYS A 421 20.39 13.69 8.14
C LYS A 421 21.19 14.39 7.03
N ASP A 422 20.56 15.32 6.35
CA ASP A 422 21.13 16.09 5.24
C ASP A 422 21.77 17.43 5.65
N GLY A 423 21.74 17.74 6.94
CA GLY A 423 22.25 19.01 7.47
C GLY A 423 21.36 20.22 7.19
N GLU A 424 20.17 20.01 6.64
CA GLU A 424 19.20 21.04 6.31
C GLU A 424 18.17 21.24 7.44
N GLN A 425 17.09 21.96 7.14
CA GLN A 425 15.98 22.13 8.06
C GLN A 425 15.25 20.80 8.29
N LEU A 426 14.75 20.59 9.52
CA LEU A 426 13.91 19.43 9.82
C LEU A 426 12.62 19.44 8.98
N ARG A 427 12.25 18.29 8.46
CA ARG A 427 11.06 18.05 7.64
C ARG A 427 10.14 16.99 8.27
N GLY A 428 8.93 16.92 7.77
CA GLY A 428 7.96 15.89 8.13
C GLY A 428 7.18 16.17 9.41
N PHE A 429 7.24 17.40 9.96
CA PHE A 429 6.46 17.80 11.14
C PHE A 429 5.19 18.52 10.74
N TYR A 430 4.08 18.12 11.36
CA TYR A 430 2.77 18.74 11.22
C TYR A 430 2.18 19.01 12.59
N ILE A 431 1.49 20.14 12.75
CA ILE A 431 0.95 20.62 14.04
C ILE A 431 -0.51 21.05 13.86
N ALA A 432 -1.36 20.75 14.84
CA ALA A 432 -2.78 21.08 14.82
C ALA A 432 -3.23 21.78 16.12
N GLY A 433 -4.23 22.63 15.99
CA GLY A 433 -4.95 23.27 17.09
C GLY A 433 -6.25 22.54 17.45
N GLU A 434 -7.21 23.28 18.04
CA GLU A 434 -8.51 22.76 18.49
C GLU A 434 -9.40 22.24 17.34
N ASP A 435 -9.20 22.77 16.13
CA ASP A 435 -9.93 22.35 14.94
C ASP A 435 -9.51 20.98 14.41
N GLY A 436 -8.39 20.42 14.92
CA GLY A 436 -7.83 19.14 14.48
C GLY A 436 -7.19 19.17 13.10
N SER A 437 -7.10 20.35 12.46
CA SER A 437 -6.49 20.51 11.14
C SER A 437 -4.96 20.60 11.27
N PHE A 438 -4.25 19.65 10.62
CA PHE A 438 -2.79 19.63 10.67
C PHE A 438 -2.18 20.52 9.58
N HIS A 439 -1.30 21.41 10.00
CA HIS A 439 -0.53 22.32 9.15
C HIS A 439 0.96 21.98 9.18
N PRO A 440 1.72 22.21 8.09
CA PRO A 440 3.16 22.05 8.11
C PRO A 440 3.80 22.86 9.24
N GLY A 441 4.61 22.22 10.05
CA GLY A 441 5.30 22.83 11.19
C GLY A 441 6.76 23.12 10.91
N THR A 442 7.23 24.30 11.36
CA THR A 442 8.67 24.59 11.44
C THR A 442 9.20 23.94 12.70
N ALA A 443 10.15 23.00 12.55
CA ALA A 443 10.76 22.27 13.64
C ALA A 443 12.21 22.70 13.86
N THR A 444 12.60 22.83 15.13
CA THR A 444 13.96 23.21 15.53
C THR A 444 14.45 22.27 16.64
N ILE A 445 15.68 21.78 16.50
CA ILE A 445 16.34 20.98 17.55
C ILE A 445 16.79 21.91 18.68
N ASP A 446 16.43 21.56 19.90
CA ASP A 446 16.88 22.21 21.13
C ASP A 446 17.40 21.14 22.09
N GLY A 447 18.73 20.94 22.07
CA GLY A 447 19.39 19.88 22.81
C GLY A 447 18.93 18.48 22.38
N GLY A 448 18.28 17.75 23.31
CA GLY A 448 17.69 16.41 23.06
C GLY A 448 16.20 16.46 22.72
N THR A 449 15.65 17.61 22.37
CA THR A 449 14.23 17.83 22.06
C THR A 449 14.05 18.48 20.70
N VAL A 450 12.82 18.44 20.20
CA VAL A 450 12.40 19.19 18.99
C VAL A 450 11.24 20.10 19.34
N VAL A 451 11.33 21.37 18.98
CA VAL A 451 10.28 22.37 19.16
C VAL A 451 9.61 22.65 17.82
N VAL A 452 8.28 22.46 17.75
CA VAL A 452 7.49 22.63 16.52
C VAL A 452 6.52 23.79 16.66
N ARG A 453 6.48 24.66 15.65
CA ARG A 453 5.57 25.81 15.54
C ARG A 453 4.97 25.91 14.13
N ALA A 454 3.78 26.51 14.03
CA ALA A 454 3.24 26.95 12.74
C ALA A 454 2.58 28.34 12.91
N ALA A 455 2.72 29.19 11.89
CA ALA A 455 2.17 30.56 11.93
C ALA A 455 0.64 30.56 12.04
N ASP A 456 -0.01 29.58 11.44
CA ASP A 456 -1.47 29.45 11.38
C ASP A 456 -2.07 28.73 12.60
N VAL A 457 -1.23 28.21 13.53
CA VAL A 457 -1.67 27.46 14.71
C VAL A 457 -1.20 28.15 15.99
N ARG A 458 -2.02 29.05 16.53
CA ARG A 458 -1.67 29.83 17.74
C ARG A 458 -1.74 29.03 19.04
N HIS A 459 -2.65 28.06 19.10
CA HIS A 459 -2.89 27.19 20.26
C HIS A 459 -2.76 25.74 19.83
N PRO A 460 -1.53 25.22 19.71
CA PRO A 460 -1.30 23.86 19.25
C PRO A 460 -1.69 22.85 20.33
N LEU A 461 -2.33 21.76 19.92
CA LEU A 461 -2.75 20.65 20.79
C LEU A 461 -2.15 19.30 20.35
N ALA A 462 -1.77 19.16 19.08
CA ALA A 462 -1.26 17.91 18.55
C ALA A 462 -0.11 18.15 17.56
N VAL A 463 0.79 17.19 17.49
CA VAL A 463 1.91 17.16 16.54
C VAL A 463 2.05 15.77 15.95
N ARG A 464 2.41 15.69 14.68
CA ARG A 464 2.73 14.47 13.96
C ARG A 464 4.08 14.60 13.28
N TYR A 465 4.81 13.49 13.22
CA TYR A 465 6.08 13.39 12.49
C TYR A 465 6.00 12.28 11.47
N SER A 466 6.47 12.55 10.25
CA SER A 466 6.50 11.55 9.15
C SER A 466 5.16 10.87 8.90
N TRP A 467 4.06 11.62 9.06
CA TRP A 467 2.70 11.12 8.91
C TRP A 467 2.24 11.19 7.44
N ALA A 468 2.86 10.39 6.61
CA ALA A 468 2.54 10.21 5.19
C ALA A 468 2.82 8.76 4.79
N ASP A 469 2.25 8.29 3.69
CA ASP A 469 2.49 6.94 3.18
C ASP A 469 3.97 6.79 2.78
N PHE A 470 4.53 7.77 2.06
CA PHE A 470 5.95 7.88 1.76
C PHE A 470 6.52 9.17 2.39
N PRO A 471 7.02 9.12 3.64
CA PRO A 471 7.46 10.31 4.34
C PRO A 471 8.89 10.74 3.95
N ASP A 472 9.14 12.06 4.02
CA ASP A 472 10.44 12.70 3.80
C ASP A 472 11.14 13.15 5.09
N GLY A 473 10.71 12.65 6.25
CA GLY A 473 11.28 13.01 7.55
C GLY A 473 12.77 12.71 7.65
N ASN A 474 13.54 13.66 8.19
CA ASN A 474 15.00 13.62 8.23
C ASN A 474 15.60 13.72 9.64
N LEU A 475 14.84 13.46 10.69
CA LEU A 475 15.34 13.48 12.07
C LEU A 475 16.07 12.17 12.41
N TYR A 476 17.31 12.28 12.84
CA TYR A 476 18.20 11.17 13.18
C TYR A 476 18.94 11.42 14.50
N ASN A 477 19.45 10.35 15.14
CA ASN A 477 20.37 10.45 16.24
C ASN A 477 21.84 10.30 15.77
N ALA A 478 22.80 10.45 16.72
CA ALA A 478 24.24 10.35 16.42
C ALA A 478 24.68 8.97 15.89
N ALA A 479 23.90 7.92 16.08
CA ALA A 479 24.19 6.59 15.53
C ALA A 479 23.69 6.44 14.08
N GLY A 480 23.11 7.48 13.49
CA GLY A 480 22.56 7.46 12.13
C GLY A 480 21.27 6.66 12.02
N LEU A 481 20.52 6.53 13.12
CA LEU A 481 19.23 5.84 13.16
C LEU A 481 18.09 6.87 13.05
N PRO A 482 17.09 6.64 12.19
CA PRO A 482 15.97 7.56 11.99
C PRO A 482 14.99 7.55 13.15
N ALA A 483 14.30 8.67 13.35
CA ALA A 483 13.18 8.77 14.28
C ALA A 483 11.93 8.06 13.72
N SER A 484 11.08 7.61 14.67
CA SER A 484 9.79 6.97 14.39
C SER A 484 8.65 7.76 15.01
#